data_f91b23f608913bf021cba4d204b83c8c
#
_entry.id   f91b23f608913bf021cba4d204b83c8c
#
_cell.length_a   1.000
_cell.length_b   1.000
_cell.length_c   1.000
_cell.angle_alpha   90.00
_cell.angle_beta   90.00
_cell.angle_gamma   90.00
#
_symmetry.space_group_name_H-M   'P 1'
#
loop_
_entity.id
_entity.type
_entity.pdbx_description
1 polymer ?
#
loop_
_entity_poly.entity_id
_entity_poly.type
_entity_poly.pdbx_seq_one_letter_code
_entity_poly.pdbx_strand_id
1 'polypeptide(L)'
;MSSPLDAVPSPKIVVAPDSFKSTATAAEAAEWLAEGVRSVIRDAHIVLTPMADGGEGTSSLFEGERICLPTTTAAGRLTEAEYTFHAPTATAFIDVAAASGLPAVEDDP
;
A
#
# COMPACT_ATOMS: atom_id res chain seq x y z
N MET A 1 -3.65 -10.31 -36.86
CA MET A 1 -2.67 -11.11 -36.14
C MET A 1 -2.87 -10.91 -34.64
N SER A 2 -3.16 -11.97 -33.90
CA SER A 2 -3.34 -11.88 -32.47
C SER A 2 -1.98 -11.72 -31.76
N SER A 3 -1.96 -11.00 -30.63
CA SER A 3 -0.76 -10.88 -29.81
C SER A 3 -0.46 -12.22 -29.13
N PRO A 4 0.78 -12.47 -28.68
CA PRO A 4 1.08 -13.65 -27.88
C PRO A 4 0.20 -13.82 -26.66
N LEU A 5 -0.26 -12.72 -26.05
CA LEU A 5 -1.15 -12.77 -24.88
C LEU A 5 -2.55 -13.27 -25.24
N ASP A 6 -3.02 -12.98 -26.47
CA ASP A 6 -4.34 -13.45 -26.92
C ASP A 6 -4.34 -14.96 -27.19
N ALA A 7 -3.18 -15.54 -27.46
CA ALA A 7 -3.04 -16.98 -27.67
C ALA A 7 -3.02 -17.78 -26.38
N VAL A 8 -2.89 -17.12 -25.22
CA VAL A 8 -2.86 -17.76 -23.88
C VAL A 8 -4.20 -17.56 -23.24
N PRO A 9 -5.00 -18.65 -23.03
CA PRO A 9 -6.28 -18.51 -22.33
C PRO A 9 -6.03 -18.07 -20.88
N SER A 10 -6.72 -17.04 -20.43
CA SER A 10 -6.74 -16.56 -19.06
C SER A 10 -5.32 -16.37 -18.47
N PRO A 11 -4.51 -15.48 -19.08
CA PRO A 11 -3.17 -15.25 -18.55
C PRO A 11 -3.22 -14.73 -17.13
N LYS A 12 -2.25 -15.15 -16.30
CA LYS A 12 -2.10 -14.67 -14.94
C LYS A 12 -1.18 -13.46 -14.93
N ILE A 13 -1.66 -12.35 -14.39
CA ILE A 13 -0.88 -11.11 -14.32
C ILE A 13 -0.80 -10.67 -12.85
N VAL A 14 0.42 -10.50 -12.37
CA VAL A 14 0.68 -10.01 -11.01
C VAL A 14 0.92 -8.51 -11.09
N VAL A 15 0.14 -7.74 -10.31
CA VAL A 15 0.26 -6.29 -10.24
C VAL A 15 0.83 -5.95 -8.87
N ALA A 16 2.08 -5.52 -8.83
CA ALA A 16 2.84 -5.38 -7.59
C ALA A 16 3.53 -4.01 -7.47
N PRO A 17 2.76 -2.90 -7.48
CA PRO A 17 3.36 -1.58 -7.31
C PRO A 17 3.63 -1.26 -5.85
N ASP A 18 4.60 -0.38 -5.62
CA ASP A 18 4.72 0.33 -4.35
C ASP A 18 3.89 1.61 -4.42
N SER A 19 3.90 2.41 -3.36
CA SER A 19 3.18 3.67 -3.31
C SER A 19 3.88 4.75 -4.15
N PHE A 20 3.07 5.71 -4.61
CA PHE A 20 3.59 6.93 -5.23
C PHE A 20 3.43 8.05 -4.21
N LYS A 21 4.53 8.56 -3.70
CA LYS A 21 4.53 9.57 -2.63
C LYS A 21 3.55 10.69 -2.90
N SER A 22 2.70 11.00 -1.93
CA SER A 22 1.72 12.09 -1.97
C SER A 22 0.68 12.00 -3.08
N THR A 23 0.67 10.90 -3.88
CA THR A 23 -0.24 10.76 -5.01
C THR A 23 -1.16 9.57 -4.86
N ALA A 24 -0.61 8.38 -4.54
CA ALA A 24 -1.39 7.17 -4.45
C ALA A 24 -0.75 6.18 -3.48
N THR A 25 -1.59 5.44 -2.77
CA THR A 25 -1.12 4.29 -1.97
C THR A 25 -0.79 3.13 -2.90
N ALA A 26 -0.04 2.14 -2.39
CA ALA A 26 0.25 0.93 -3.15
C ALA A 26 -1.04 0.21 -3.56
N ALA A 27 -2.02 0.16 -2.67
CA ALA A 27 -3.31 -0.48 -2.96
C ALA A 27 -4.07 0.26 -4.07
N GLU A 28 -4.11 1.60 -4.03
CA GLU A 28 -4.74 2.39 -5.08
C GLU A 28 -4.06 2.21 -6.42
N ALA A 29 -2.71 2.26 -6.43
CA ALA A 29 -1.94 2.05 -7.65
C ALA A 29 -2.20 0.67 -8.23
N ALA A 30 -2.27 -0.37 -7.39
CA ALA A 30 -2.56 -1.73 -7.84
C ALA A 30 -3.94 -1.82 -8.50
N GLU A 31 -4.96 -1.17 -7.92
CA GLU A 31 -6.30 -1.16 -8.49
C GLU A 31 -6.33 -0.47 -9.86
N TRP A 32 -5.68 0.67 -9.99
CA TRP A 32 -5.64 1.41 -11.25
C TRP A 32 -4.89 0.66 -12.34
N LEU A 33 -3.76 0.01 -11.98
CA LEU A 33 -3.02 -0.82 -12.93
C LEU A 33 -3.85 -2.03 -13.37
N ALA A 34 -4.56 -2.66 -12.43
CA ALA A 34 -5.43 -3.79 -12.75
C ALA A 34 -6.54 -3.39 -13.71
N GLU A 35 -7.12 -2.21 -13.51
CA GLU A 35 -8.16 -1.68 -14.39
C GLU A 35 -7.63 -1.47 -15.80
N GLY A 36 -6.42 -0.92 -15.93
CA GLY A 36 -5.76 -0.76 -17.23
C GLY A 36 -5.51 -2.09 -17.91
N VAL A 37 -5.07 -3.11 -17.19
CA VAL A 37 -4.84 -4.45 -17.74
C VAL A 37 -6.15 -5.07 -18.21
N ARG A 38 -7.22 -4.97 -17.42
CA ARG A 38 -8.53 -5.52 -17.79
C ARG A 38 -9.11 -4.88 -19.04
N SER A 39 -8.77 -3.64 -19.31
CA SER A 39 -9.24 -2.94 -20.50
C SER A 39 -8.65 -3.52 -21.79
N VAL A 40 -7.52 -4.18 -21.70
CA VAL A 40 -6.80 -4.76 -22.84
C VAL A 40 -6.93 -6.28 -22.87
N ILE A 41 -6.80 -6.93 -21.72
CA ILE A 41 -6.86 -8.39 -21.57
C ILE A 41 -8.04 -8.71 -20.65
N ARG A 42 -9.21 -8.87 -21.25
CA ARG A 42 -10.48 -8.96 -20.50
C ARG A 42 -10.60 -10.17 -19.58
N ASP A 43 -10.00 -11.28 -19.97
CA ASP A 43 -10.08 -12.53 -19.23
C ASP A 43 -8.80 -12.83 -18.42
N ALA A 44 -7.98 -11.81 -18.18
CA ALA A 44 -6.79 -11.98 -17.38
C ALA A 44 -7.14 -12.30 -15.93
N HIS A 45 -6.41 -13.25 -15.36
CA HIS A 45 -6.46 -13.50 -13.92
C HIS A 45 -5.48 -12.54 -13.24
N ILE A 46 -5.99 -11.52 -12.59
CA ILE A 46 -5.16 -10.48 -12.00
C ILE A 46 -4.99 -10.73 -10.51
N VAL A 47 -3.74 -10.75 -10.07
CA VAL A 47 -3.38 -10.87 -8.65
C VAL A 47 -2.83 -9.52 -8.19
N LEU A 48 -3.54 -8.88 -7.27
CA LEU A 48 -3.09 -7.62 -6.69
C LEU A 48 -2.16 -7.91 -5.52
N THR A 49 -0.92 -7.45 -5.65
CA THR A 49 0.11 -7.66 -4.63
C THR A 49 0.78 -6.33 -4.32
N PRO A 50 0.07 -5.39 -3.69
CA PRO A 50 0.68 -4.11 -3.35
C PRO A 50 1.89 -4.35 -2.45
N MET A 51 2.99 -3.66 -2.78
CA MET A 51 4.27 -3.85 -2.11
C MET A 51 4.53 -2.74 -1.10
N ALA A 52 5.43 -3.03 -0.16
CA ALA A 52 5.82 -2.07 0.87
C ALA A 52 7.30 -2.21 1.15
N ASP A 53 7.94 -1.07 1.39
CA ASP A 53 9.37 -0.99 1.66
C ASP A 53 9.69 -0.66 3.13
N GLY A 54 8.66 -0.65 3.97
CA GLY A 54 8.78 -0.27 5.38
C GLY A 54 8.50 1.21 5.63
N GLY A 55 8.22 1.99 4.58
CA GLY A 55 7.89 3.39 4.72
C GLY A 55 6.42 3.64 5.05
N GLU A 56 5.98 4.86 4.81
CA GLU A 56 4.62 5.28 5.11
C GLU A 56 3.59 4.39 4.41
N GLY A 57 2.58 3.97 5.15
CA GLY A 57 1.51 3.14 4.63
C GLY A 57 1.80 1.65 4.65
N THR A 58 2.99 1.22 5.04
CA THR A 58 3.36 -0.19 5.08
C THR A 58 2.45 -0.98 6.02
N SER A 59 2.20 -0.48 7.23
CA SER A 59 1.39 -1.19 8.23
C SER A 59 -0.04 -1.40 7.75
N SER A 60 -0.56 -0.50 6.93
CA SER A 60 -1.94 -0.58 6.44
C SER A 60 -2.15 -1.69 5.40
N LEU A 61 -1.08 -2.26 4.86
CA LEU A 61 -1.17 -3.37 3.92
C LEU A 61 -1.38 -4.72 4.60
N PHE A 62 -1.17 -4.79 5.91
CA PHE A 62 -1.29 -6.03 6.65
C PHE A 62 -2.68 -6.15 7.28
N GLU A 63 -3.13 -7.39 7.39
CA GLU A 63 -4.42 -7.69 8.02
C GLU A 63 -4.32 -7.55 9.53
N GLY A 64 -5.33 -6.96 10.14
CA GLY A 64 -5.38 -6.80 11.58
C GLY A 64 -6.20 -5.60 12.00
N GLU A 65 -6.24 -5.36 13.30
CA GLU A 65 -6.92 -4.20 13.87
C GLU A 65 -6.03 -2.97 13.81
N ARG A 66 -6.60 -1.86 13.37
CA ARG A 66 -5.87 -0.59 13.37
C ARG A 66 -6.05 0.10 14.71
N ILE A 67 -4.94 0.41 15.35
CA ILE A 67 -4.90 1.04 16.66
C ILE A 67 -4.26 2.40 16.53
N CYS A 68 -4.98 3.42 16.99
CA CYS A 68 -4.52 4.80 16.94
C CYS A 68 -4.05 5.21 18.34
N LEU A 69 -2.84 5.74 18.44
CA LEU A 69 -2.25 6.16 19.70
C LEU A 69 -1.70 7.59 19.60
N PRO A 70 -1.79 8.35 20.70
CA PRO A 70 -1.12 9.64 20.77
C PRO A 70 0.40 9.44 20.79
N THR A 71 1.11 10.26 20.05
CA THR A 71 2.56 10.23 19.96
C THR A 71 3.11 11.61 19.64
N THR A 72 4.40 11.73 19.41
CA THR A 72 5.02 12.97 18.97
C THR A 72 5.65 12.80 17.61
N THR A 73 5.64 13.86 16.81
CA THR A 73 6.34 13.88 15.52
C THR A 73 7.86 14.02 15.76
N ALA A 74 8.63 13.89 14.68
CA ALA A 74 10.07 14.14 14.72
C ALA A 74 10.38 15.57 15.14
N ALA A 75 9.45 16.52 14.94
CA ALA A 75 9.59 17.90 15.39
C ALA A 75 9.16 18.12 16.85
N GLY A 76 8.76 17.06 17.57
CA GLY A 76 8.36 17.14 18.98
C GLY A 76 6.93 17.58 19.23
N ARG A 77 6.10 17.65 18.19
CA ARG A 77 4.70 18.05 18.31
C ARG A 77 3.81 16.84 18.62
N LEU A 78 2.74 17.07 19.38
CA LEU A 78 1.76 16.03 19.65
C LEU A 78 0.99 15.69 18.37
N THR A 79 0.80 14.40 18.13
CA THR A 79 0.03 13.89 17.01
C THR A 79 -0.57 12.53 17.38
N GLU A 80 -1.26 11.94 16.42
CA GLU A 80 -1.75 10.56 16.54
C GLU A 80 -1.15 9.76 15.40
N ALA A 81 -0.82 8.50 15.67
CA ALA A 81 -0.33 7.58 14.66
C ALA A 81 -1.01 6.23 14.82
N GLU A 82 -1.21 5.55 13.69
CA GLU A 82 -1.82 4.24 13.68
C GLU A 82 -0.78 3.16 13.47
N TYR A 83 -1.05 2.00 14.05
CA TYR A 83 -0.36 0.77 13.67
C TYR A 83 -1.38 -0.35 13.53
N THR A 84 -0.98 -1.45 12.90
CA THR A 84 -1.84 -2.60 12.69
C THR A 84 -1.42 -3.72 13.63
N PHE A 85 -2.39 -4.27 14.37
CA PHE A 85 -2.13 -5.39 15.26
C PHE A 85 -2.91 -6.63 14.79
N HIS A 86 -2.17 -7.70 14.51
CA HIS A 86 -2.74 -8.99 14.12
C HIS A 86 -2.74 -9.91 15.34
N ALA A 87 -3.89 -10.01 15.99
CA ALA A 87 -4.05 -10.76 17.24
C ALA A 87 -3.73 -12.25 17.11
N PRO A 88 -4.15 -12.96 16.05
CA PRO A 88 -3.87 -14.39 15.92
C PRO A 88 -2.39 -14.75 16.00
N THR A 89 -1.50 -13.87 15.53
CA THR A 89 -0.05 -14.08 15.58
C THR A 89 0.64 -13.18 16.60
N ALA A 90 -0.12 -12.35 17.33
CA ALA A 90 0.41 -11.36 18.28
C ALA A 90 1.49 -10.49 17.64
N THR A 91 1.25 -10.03 16.41
CA THR A 91 2.21 -9.25 15.62
C THR A 91 1.72 -7.83 15.42
N ALA A 92 2.58 -6.85 15.69
CA ALA A 92 2.31 -5.46 15.41
C ALA A 92 3.14 -5.00 14.21
N PHE A 93 2.48 -4.31 13.27
CA PHE A 93 3.13 -3.71 12.11
C PHE A 93 3.14 -2.20 12.30
N ILE A 94 4.31 -1.65 12.51
CA ILE A 94 4.49 -0.24 12.87
C ILE A 94 5.35 0.46 11.83
N ASP A 95 4.81 1.54 11.24
CA ASP A 95 5.57 2.42 10.36
C ASP A 95 6.12 3.57 11.19
N VAL A 96 7.42 3.72 11.29
CA VAL A 96 7.99 4.90 11.93
C VAL A 96 7.54 6.16 11.19
N ALA A 97 7.39 6.09 9.88
CA ALA A 97 6.95 7.21 9.06
C ALA A 97 5.54 7.71 9.38
N ALA A 98 4.70 6.91 10.05
CA ALA A 98 3.36 7.34 10.45
C ALA A 98 3.40 8.56 11.39
N ALA A 99 4.40 8.61 12.26
CA ALA A 99 4.59 9.73 13.19
C ALA A 99 5.78 10.62 12.79
N SER A 100 6.84 10.02 12.27
CA SER A 100 8.13 10.69 12.04
C SER A 100 8.49 10.86 10.56
N GLY A 101 7.58 10.54 9.65
CA GLY A 101 7.80 10.70 8.22
C GLY A 101 7.74 12.15 7.78
N LEU A 102 8.18 12.40 6.56
CA LEU A 102 8.20 13.75 5.99
C LEU A 102 6.84 14.45 6.00
N PRO A 103 5.71 13.79 5.64
CA PRO A 103 4.41 14.46 5.70
C PRO A 103 4.02 14.96 7.09
N ALA A 104 4.51 14.31 8.15
CA ALA A 104 4.20 14.70 9.53
C ALA A 104 4.92 15.97 9.97
N VAL A 105 5.97 16.40 9.25
CA VAL A 105 6.78 17.57 9.59
C VAL A 105 6.79 18.65 8.50
N GLU A 106 6.16 18.41 7.35
CA GLU A 106 6.16 19.35 6.22
C GLU A 106 5.55 20.71 6.55
N ASP A 107 4.55 20.71 7.43
CA ASP A 107 3.86 21.95 7.81
C ASP A 107 4.53 22.66 8.99
N ASP A 108 5.66 22.14 9.46
CA ASP A 108 6.37 22.71 10.58
C ASP A 108 7.30 23.83 10.09
N PRO A 109 7.15 25.05 10.57
CA PRO A 109 8.00 26.17 10.13
C PRO A 109 9.45 26.02 10.57
#